data_d7d29cc4332c6c11522ae33028566280
#
_entry.id   d7d29cc4332c6c11522ae33028566280
#
_cell.length_a   1.000
_cell.length_b   1.000
_cell.length_c   1.000
_cell.angle_alpha   90.00
_cell.angle_beta   90.00
_cell.angle_gamma   90.00
#
_symmetry.space_group_name_H-M   'P 1'
#
loop_
_entity.id
_entity.type
_entity.pdbx_description
1 polymer ?
#
loop_
_entity_poly.entity_id
_entity_poly.type
_entity_poly.pdbx_seq_one_letter_code
_entity_poly.pdbx_strand_id
1 'polypeptide(L)'
;MNGELIVVDDVPGEFAERVIEAFHNRPGEGFSMALSGGDTARRCYERLAADGGDQIDWWQVDVYWGDERCVPADDPDSNQLLGRKALLERVGAANAVYPMRCDEGPDPYQQRVAQLGRFDLVHLGLGPDGHTASLFPGSAALNADEGRLVVMNEDPRGNNPHPRMTLTFSAIARSRLVLVTASGEGRRWALSAVCHGEDVPAARIRADRVVWLADREAAAGL
;
A
#
# COMPACT_ATOMS: atom_id res chain seq x y z
N MET A 1 -10.63 4.68 14.79
CA MET A 1 -9.60 3.99 13.96
C MET A 1 -9.79 2.49 14.03
N ASN A 2 -9.59 1.77 12.93
CA ASN A 2 -9.50 0.32 12.93
C ASN A 2 -8.03 -0.10 12.95
N GLY A 3 -7.68 -1.06 13.84
CA GLY A 3 -6.31 -1.55 14.00
C GLY A 3 -5.53 -0.88 15.13
N GLU A 4 -4.24 -1.13 15.13
CA GLU A 4 -3.26 -0.69 16.13
C GLU A 4 -2.43 0.47 15.58
N LEU A 5 -2.26 1.54 16.35
CA LEU A 5 -1.33 2.62 16.04
C LEU A 5 -0.04 2.44 16.84
N ILE A 6 1.08 2.42 16.14
CA ILE A 6 2.42 2.34 16.70
C ILE A 6 3.18 3.61 16.30
N VAL A 7 3.57 4.39 17.27
CA VAL A 7 4.36 5.61 17.06
C VAL A 7 5.83 5.27 17.28
N VAL A 8 6.65 5.50 16.25
CA VAL A 8 8.07 5.14 16.24
C VAL A 8 8.94 6.29 15.71
N ASP A 9 10.21 6.28 16.03
CA ASP A 9 11.17 7.26 15.50
C ASP A 9 11.66 6.86 14.08
N ASP A 10 11.68 5.57 13.77
CA ASP A 10 12.13 5.00 12.49
C ASP A 10 11.00 4.18 11.83
N VAL A 11 10.09 4.86 11.13
CA VAL A 11 8.99 4.19 10.40
C VAL A 11 9.51 3.21 9.34
N PRO A 12 10.55 3.52 8.53
CA PRO A 12 11.13 2.54 7.61
C PRO A 12 11.68 1.29 8.27
N GLY A 13 12.36 1.42 9.43
CA GLY A 13 12.89 0.27 10.17
C GLY A 13 11.78 -0.63 10.70
N GLU A 14 10.81 -0.06 11.40
CA GLU A 14 9.64 -0.80 11.90
C GLU A 14 8.87 -1.48 10.77
N PHE A 15 8.69 -0.79 9.62
CA PHE A 15 8.06 -1.39 8.45
C PHE A 15 8.83 -2.63 7.97
N ALA A 16 10.15 -2.56 7.86
CA ALA A 16 10.98 -3.68 7.41
C ALA A 16 10.86 -4.87 8.37
N GLU A 17 10.93 -4.63 9.69
CA GLU A 17 10.75 -5.66 10.71
C GLU A 17 9.40 -6.35 10.60
N ARG A 18 8.30 -5.59 10.41
CA ARG A 18 6.96 -6.15 10.25
C ARG A 18 6.78 -6.98 8.98
N VAL A 19 7.41 -6.57 7.87
CA VAL A 19 7.39 -7.36 6.63
C VAL A 19 8.14 -8.67 6.82
N ILE A 20 9.34 -8.63 7.42
CA ILE A 20 10.15 -9.82 7.71
C ILE A 20 9.38 -10.77 8.65
N GLU A 21 8.79 -10.24 9.73
CA GLU A 21 7.95 -11.02 10.64
C GLU A 21 6.76 -11.66 9.91
N ALA A 22 6.05 -10.90 9.06
CA ALA A 22 4.92 -11.41 8.28
C ALA A 22 5.35 -12.51 7.31
N PHE A 23 6.51 -12.38 6.66
CA PHE A 23 7.07 -13.41 5.79
C PHE A 23 7.35 -14.71 6.57
N HIS A 24 7.99 -14.64 7.72
CA HIS A 24 8.31 -15.82 8.54
C HIS A 24 7.06 -16.48 9.13
N ASN A 25 6.03 -15.73 9.45
CA ASN A 25 4.77 -16.22 10.03
C ASN A 25 3.69 -16.53 8.97
N ARG A 26 4.04 -16.52 7.67
CA ARG A 26 3.07 -16.83 6.60
C ARG A 26 2.56 -18.27 6.71
N PRO A 27 1.29 -18.54 6.36
CA PRO A 27 0.69 -19.85 6.53
C PRO A 27 1.07 -20.86 5.45
N GLY A 28 1.65 -20.40 4.33
CA GLY A 28 2.02 -21.23 3.17
C GLY A 28 3.48 -21.03 2.78
N GLU A 29 3.89 -21.62 1.67
CA GLU A 29 5.25 -21.48 1.14
C GLU A 29 5.46 -20.14 0.45
N GLY A 30 4.46 -19.63 -0.27
CA GLY A 30 4.51 -18.34 -0.95
C GLY A 30 4.10 -17.18 -0.04
N PHE A 31 4.52 -15.96 -0.42
CA PHE A 31 4.15 -14.73 0.25
C PHE A 31 3.75 -13.67 -0.79
N SER A 32 2.55 -13.15 -0.67
CA SER A 32 2.00 -12.14 -1.58
C SER A 32 1.97 -10.77 -0.92
N MET A 33 2.65 -9.79 -1.53
CA MET A 33 2.64 -8.43 -1.03
C MET A 33 2.26 -7.40 -2.09
N ALA A 34 1.41 -6.44 -1.72
CA ALA A 34 1.10 -5.28 -2.55
C ALA A 34 1.86 -4.05 -2.08
N LEU A 35 2.57 -3.42 -3.01
CA LEU A 35 3.36 -2.22 -2.78
C LEU A 35 2.53 -0.94 -2.94
N SER A 36 2.98 0.12 -2.31
CA SER A 36 2.45 1.48 -2.41
C SER A 36 3.46 2.41 -3.09
N GLY A 37 3.12 3.68 -3.22
CA GLY A 37 3.98 4.73 -3.73
C GLY A 37 4.24 5.86 -2.75
N GLY A 38 5.02 6.83 -3.21
CA GLY A 38 5.38 8.02 -2.44
C GLY A 38 6.67 7.90 -1.64
N ASP A 39 7.11 9.02 -1.07
CA ASP A 39 8.44 9.13 -0.46
C ASP A 39 8.62 8.25 0.78
N THR A 40 7.58 8.14 1.63
CA THR A 40 7.63 7.25 2.79
C THR A 40 7.76 5.79 2.36
N ALA A 41 6.99 5.36 1.35
CA ALA A 41 7.06 4.02 0.81
C ALA A 41 8.45 3.72 0.20
N ARG A 42 9.03 4.68 -0.55
CA ARG A 42 10.39 4.55 -1.09
C ARG A 42 11.40 4.25 0.03
N ARG A 43 11.40 5.03 1.12
CA ARG A 43 12.30 4.82 2.27
C ARG A 43 12.06 3.46 2.95
N CYS A 44 10.79 3.06 3.08
CA CYS A 44 10.44 1.73 3.62
C CYS A 44 11.02 0.60 2.76
N TYR A 45 10.95 0.71 1.44
CA TYR A 45 11.46 -0.31 0.53
C TYR A 45 12.98 -0.33 0.47
N GLU A 46 13.65 0.82 0.51
CA GLU A 46 15.10 0.90 0.62
C GLU A 46 15.60 0.24 1.90
N ARG A 47 14.91 0.45 3.01
CA ARG A 47 15.22 -0.17 4.30
C ARG A 47 14.91 -1.67 4.27
N LEU A 48 13.78 -2.09 3.74
CA LEU A 48 13.44 -3.51 3.59
C LEU A 48 14.45 -4.25 2.70
N ALA A 49 14.94 -3.61 1.64
CA ALA A 49 15.98 -4.21 0.80
C ALA A 49 17.29 -4.40 1.58
N ALA A 50 17.66 -3.45 2.46
CA ALA A 50 18.87 -3.54 3.27
C ALA A 50 18.76 -4.59 4.38
N ASP A 51 17.64 -4.63 5.10
CA ASP A 51 17.48 -5.47 6.29
C ASP A 51 16.92 -6.86 5.94
N GLY A 52 16.06 -6.95 4.92
CA GLY A 52 15.35 -8.16 4.51
C GLY A 52 16.03 -8.96 3.41
N GLY A 53 17.12 -8.45 2.83
CA GLY A 53 17.79 -9.07 1.70
C GLY A 53 18.17 -10.53 1.95
N ASP A 54 18.71 -10.82 3.13
CA ASP A 54 19.14 -12.16 3.55
C ASP A 54 18.11 -12.87 4.45
N GLN A 55 17.03 -12.19 4.86
CA GLN A 55 16.03 -12.73 5.78
C GLN A 55 14.73 -13.16 5.07
N ILE A 56 14.54 -12.74 3.83
CA ILE A 56 13.38 -13.07 3.01
C ILE A 56 13.86 -13.86 1.80
N ASP A 57 13.31 -15.05 1.61
CA ASP A 57 13.49 -15.82 0.39
C ASP A 57 12.65 -15.21 -0.74
N TRP A 58 13.20 -14.22 -1.43
CA TRP A 58 12.47 -13.42 -2.44
C TRP A 58 11.89 -14.27 -3.56
N TRP A 59 12.49 -15.40 -3.90
CA TRP A 59 11.94 -16.35 -4.87
C TRP A 59 10.61 -16.98 -4.43
N GLN A 60 10.15 -16.75 -3.19
CA GLN A 60 8.83 -17.13 -2.68
C GLN A 60 7.87 -15.94 -2.59
N VAL A 61 8.28 -14.74 -3.03
CA VAL A 61 7.50 -13.52 -2.92
C VAL A 61 6.86 -13.15 -4.25
N ASP A 62 5.54 -13.04 -4.26
CA ASP A 62 4.76 -12.47 -5.36
C ASP A 62 4.48 -11.00 -5.08
N VAL A 63 4.93 -10.12 -5.97
CA VAL A 63 4.84 -8.68 -5.81
C VAL A 63 3.73 -8.08 -6.67
N TYR A 64 2.86 -7.33 -6.04
CA TYR A 64 1.74 -6.59 -6.59
C TYR A 64 1.86 -5.10 -6.28
N TRP A 65 0.92 -4.29 -6.78
CA TRP A 65 0.74 -2.89 -6.41
C TRP A 65 -0.66 -2.63 -5.88
N GLY A 66 -0.78 -1.77 -4.86
CA GLY A 66 -2.06 -1.34 -4.30
C GLY A 66 -2.74 -0.29 -5.18
N ASP A 67 -1.95 0.54 -5.82
CA ASP A 67 -2.38 1.51 -6.82
C ASP A 67 -1.24 1.89 -7.76
N GLU A 68 -1.58 2.45 -8.91
CA GLU A 68 -0.61 2.97 -9.87
C GLU A 68 -1.14 4.24 -10.54
N ARG A 69 -0.20 5.12 -10.88
CA ARG A 69 -0.43 6.30 -11.71
C ARG A 69 -0.38 5.88 -13.17
N CYS A 70 -1.39 6.27 -13.94
CA CYS A 70 -1.48 5.95 -15.37
C CYS A 70 -0.54 6.84 -16.18
N VAL A 71 0.75 6.60 -16.02
CA VAL A 71 1.88 7.26 -16.68
C VAL A 71 2.79 6.20 -17.32
N PRO A 72 3.72 6.58 -18.19
CA PRO A 72 4.73 5.63 -18.71
C PRO A 72 5.48 4.91 -17.57
N ALA A 73 5.89 3.66 -17.81
CA ALA A 73 6.54 2.82 -16.79
C ALA A 73 7.91 3.35 -16.29
N ASP A 74 8.52 4.26 -17.02
CA ASP A 74 9.78 4.95 -16.70
C ASP A 74 9.57 6.38 -16.18
N ASP A 75 8.31 6.82 -16.05
CA ASP A 75 7.97 8.13 -15.50
C ASP A 75 8.30 8.17 -13.99
N PRO A 76 8.91 9.26 -13.49
CA PRO A 76 9.24 9.41 -12.07
C PRO A 76 8.02 9.30 -11.13
N ASP A 77 6.82 9.54 -11.63
CA ASP A 77 5.59 9.40 -10.85
C ASP A 77 5.05 7.96 -10.82
N SER A 78 5.64 7.00 -11.54
CA SER A 78 5.22 5.59 -11.50
C SER A 78 5.55 4.92 -10.16
N ASN A 79 4.54 4.34 -9.52
CA ASN A 79 4.73 3.50 -8.34
C ASN A 79 5.50 2.22 -8.67
N GLN A 80 5.30 1.69 -9.88
CA GLN A 80 6.05 0.54 -10.38
C GLN A 80 7.54 0.85 -10.51
N LEU A 81 7.91 2.00 -11.08
CA LEU A 81 9.29 2.44 -11.16
C LEU A 81 9.91 2.59 -9.77
N LEU A 82 9.16 3.21 -8.84
CA LEU A 82 9.60 3.37 -7.46
C LEU A 82 9.87 2.03 -6.80
N GLY A 83 8.91 1.09 -6.81
CA GLY A 83 9.05 -0.23 -6.20
C GLY A 83 10.19 -1.05 -6.83
N ARG A 84 10.37 -0.96 -8.15
CA ARG A 84 11.48 -1.60 -8.86
C ARG A 84 12.84 -1.09 -8.37
N LYS A 85 13.04 0.23 -8.35
CA LYS A 85 14.32 0.84 -7.97
C LYS A 85 14.63 0.75 -6.48
N ALA A 86 13.62 0.94 -5.63
CA ALA A 86 13.81 0.98 -4.19
C ALA A 86 13.92 -0.42 -3.57
N LEU A 87 13.33 -1.45 -4.19
CA LEU A 87 13.27 -2.81 -3.66
C LEU A 87 13.79 -3.85 -4.65
N LEU A 88 13.09 -4.05 -5.78
CA LEU A 88 13.27 -5.26 -6.60
C LEU A 88 14.65 -5.37 -7.27
N GLU A 89 15.28 -4.25 -7.60
CA GLU A 89 16.65 -4.23 -8.16
C GLU A 89 17.74 -4.43 -7.08
N ARG A 90 17.37 -4.44 -5.80
CA ARG A 90 18.31 -4.51 -4.66
C ARG A 90 18.26 -5.83 -3.92
N VAL A 91 17.24 -6.63 -4.15
CA VAL A 91 17.03 -7.94 -3.51
C VAL A 91 17.15 -9.06 -4.54
N GLY A 92 17.06 -10.31 -4.11
CA GLY A 92 17.00 -11.45 -5.02
C GLY A 92 15.77 -11.42 -5.91
N ALA A 93 15.76 -12.24 -6.96
CA ALA A 93 14.62 -12.32 -7.88
C ALA A 93 13.34 -12.73 -7.13
N ALA A 94 12.30 -11.93 -7.26
CA ALA A 94 10.98 -12.29 -6.78
C ALA A 94 10.41 -13.49 -7.58
N ASN A 95 9.50 -14.27 -6.97
CA ASN A 95 8.83 -15.37 -7.66
C ASN A 95 8.06 -14.86 -8.88
N ALA A 96 7.24 -13.83 -8.67
CA ALA A 96 6.55 -13.15 -9.74
C ALA A 96 6.34 -11.66 -9.43
N VAL A 97 6.22 -10.85 -10.47
CA VAL A 97 5.96 -9.42 -10.38
C VAL A 97 4.76 -9.09 -11.26
N TYR A 98 3.71 -8.55 -10.67
CA TYR A 98 2.43 -8.25 -11.32
C TYR A 98 2.18 -6.73 -11.31
N PRO A 99 2.66 -5.99 -12.33
CA PRO A 99 2.43 -4.55 -12.41
C PRO A 99 0.98 -4.23 -12.81
N MET A 100 0.47 -3.10 -12.34
CA MET A 100 -0.77 -2.52 -12.84
C MET A 100 -0.50 -1.84 -14.20
N ARG A 101 -1.21 -2.25 -15.23
CA ARG A 101 -1.10 -1.71 -16.60
C ARG A 101 -2.37 -0.96 -16.97
N CYS A 102 -2.32 0.36 -16.87
CA CYS A 102 -3.50 1.21 -17.12
C CYS A 102 -4.01 1.14 -18.56
N ASP A 103 -3.12 0.88 -19.50
CA ASP A 103 -3.45 0.70 -20.95
C ASP A 103 -4.28 -0.56 -21.21
N GLU A 104 -4.17 -1.58 -20.35
CA GLU A 104 -4.97 -2.80 -20.40
C GLU A 104 -6.32 -2.67 -19.66
N GLY A 105 -6.52 -1.59 -18.90
CA GLY A 105 -7.65 -1.40 -18.03
C GLY A 105 -7.60 -2.28 -16.76
N PRO A 106 -8.61 -2.20 -15.86
CA PRO A 106 -8.55 -2.85 -14.55
C PRO A 106 -8.85 -4.35 -14.57
N ASP A 107 -9.51 -4.87 -15.61
CA ASP A 107 -10.03 -6.24 -15.60
C ASP A 107 -8.94 -7.35 -15.59
N PRO A 108 -7.84 -7.25 -16.35
CA PRO A 108 -6.77 -8.24 -16.27
C PRO A 108 -6.13 -8.31 -14.87
N TYR A 109 -5.90 -7.14 -14.26
CA TYR A 109 -5.34 -7.08 -12.91
C TYR A 109 -6.33 -7.58 -11.86
N GLN A 110 -7.62 -7.26 -12.01
CA GLN A 110 -8.68 -7.81 -11.17
C GLN A 110 -8.74 -9.33 -11.20
N GLN A 111 -8.63 -9.93 -12.39
CA GLN A 111 -8.59 -11.40 -12.51
C GLN A 111 -7.40 -11.99 -11.76
N ARG A 112 -6.23 -11.35 -11.84
CA ARG A 112 -5.04 -11.76 -11.09
C ARG A 112 -5.25 -11.69 -9.58
N VAL A 113 -5.79 -10.57 -9.07
CA VAL A 113 -6.12 -10.41 -7.64
C VAL A 113 -7.19 -11.41 -7.19
N ALA A 114 -8.19 -11.68 -8.03
CA ALA A 114 -9.23 -12.67 -7.73
C ALA A 114 -8.67 -14.10 -7.65
N GLN A 115 -7.72 -14.46 -8.54
CA GLN A 115 -7.04 -15.78 -8.53
C GLN A 115 -6.15 -15.95 -7.27
N LEU A 116 -5.47 -14.87 -6.84
CA LEU A 116 -4.73 -14.88 -5.58
C LEU A 116 -5.67 -15.15 -4.39
N GLY A 117 -6.89 -14.60 -4.44
CA GLY A 117 -7.90 -14.71 -3.39
C GLY A 117 -7.62 -13.83 -2.18
N ARG A 118 -6.39 -13.80 -1.68
CA ARG A 118 -6.02 -13.09 -0.46
C ARG A 118 -4.55 -12.67 -0.45
N PHE A 119 -4.26 -11.43 -0.07
CA PHE A 119 -2.90 -10.96 0.17
C PHE A 119 -2.40 -11.37 1.56
N ASP A 120 -1.12 -11.69 1.68
CA ASP A 120 -0.48 -11.83 2.98
C ASP A 120 -0.20 -10.46 3.57
N LEU A 121 0.23 -9.49 2.73
CA LEU A 121 0.50 -8.13 3.15
C LEU A 121 0.08 -7.11 2.09
N VAL A 122 -0.58 -6.04 2.52
CA VAL A 122 -0.79 -4.84 1.70
C VAL A 122 -0.17 -3.64 2.40
N HIS A 123 0.77 -2.98 1.74
CA HIS A 123 1.31 -1.70 2.18
C HIS A 123 0.47 -0.55 1.63
N LEU A 124 0.07 0.37 2.50
CA LEU A 124 -0.68 1.57 2.16
C LEU A 124 0.01 2.81 2.72
N GLY A 125 -0.12 3.92 2.01
CA GLY A 125 0.19 5.25 2.52
C GLY A 125 -1.05 5.96 3.06
N LEU A 126 -0.84 7.04 3.79
CA LEU A 126 -1.86 7.99 4.21
C LEU A 126 -1.63 9.33 3.49
N GLY A 127 -2.58 9.76 2.67
CA GLY A 127 -2.53 11.08 2.04
C GLY A 127 -2.90 12.22 3.02
N PRO A 128 -2.49 13.47 2.72
CA PRO A 128 -2.78 14.61 3.59
C PRO A 128 -4.27 14.94 3.72
N ASP A 129 -5.08 14.51 2.76
CA ASP A 129 -6.54 14.64 2.71
C ASP A 129 -7.29 13.40 3.21
N GLY A 130 -6.56 12.44 3.81
CA GLY A 130 -7.10 11.21 4.32
C GLY A 130 -7.32 10.10 3.29
N HIS A 131 -6.86 10.27 2.03
CA HIS A 131 -6.89 9.17 1.06
C HIS A 131 -5.89 8.08 1.40
N THR A 132 -6.12 6.88 0.87
CA THR A 132 -5.19 5.76 0.88
C THR A 132 -5.24 5.03 -0.45
N ALA A 133 -4.14 4.41 -0.89
CA ALA A 133 -4.00 3.98 -2.28
C ALA A 133 -4.42 5.13 -3.22
N SER A 134 -5.29 4.89 -4.20
CA SER A 134 -5.94 5.97 -4.95
C SER A 134 -7.45 6.02 -4.70
N LEU A 135 -7.86 5.85 -3.43
CA LEU A 135 -9.22 6.00 -2.94
C LEU A 135 -9.38 7.41 -2.34
N PHE A 136 -9.70 8.40 -3.19
CA PHE A 136 -9.74 9.82 -2.85
C PHE A 136 -11.08 10.24 -2.24
N PRO A 137 -11.11 11.25 -1.34
CA PRO A 137 -12.36 11.80 -0.80
C PRO A 137 -13.32 12.23 -1.92
N GLY A 138 -14.55 11.67 -1.90
CA GLY A 138 -15.58 11.96 -2.87
C GLY A 138 -15.45 11.27 -4.22
N SER A 139 -14.44 10.41 -4.43
CA SER A 139 -14.29 9.69 -5.69
C SER A 139 -15.23 8.50 -5.83
N ALA A 140 -15.55 8.12 -7.07
CA ALA A 140 -16.43 7.00 -7.38
C ALA A 140 -15.92 5.66 -6.84
N ALA A 141 -14.61 5.47 -6.79
CA ALA A 141 -13.99 4.24 -6.29
C ALA A 141 -14.32 3.91 -4.82
N LEU A 142 -14.72 4.90 -4.02
CA LEU A 142 -15.15 4.68 -2.62
C LEU A 142 -16.41 3.82 -2.51
N ASN A 143 -17.21 3.77 -3.56
CA ASN A 143 -18.49 3.06 -3.63
C ASN A 143 -18.48 1.97 -4.70
N ALA A 144 -17.29 1.42 -4.99
CA ALA A 144 -17.18 0.29 -5.91
C ALA A 144 -17.97 -0.92 -5.36
N ASP A 145 -18.61 -1.66 -6.26
CA ASP A 145 -19.36 -2.87 -5.91
C ASP A 145 -18.47 -3.88 -5.16
N GLU A 146 -19.04 -4.65 -4.24
CA GLU A 146 -18.29 -5.62 -3.40
C GLU A 146 -17.50 -6.66 -4.20
N GLY A 147 -17.97 -7.02 -5.39
CA GLY A 147 -17.28 -7.93 -6.30
C GLY A 147 -16.12 -7.28 -7.08
N ARG A 148 -16.03 -5.96 -7.05
CA ARG A 148 -15.00 -5.19 -7.75
C ARG A 148 -13.77 -5.07 -6.86
N LEU A 149 -12.65 -5.64 -7.31
CA LEU A 149 -11.38 -5.64 -6.57
C LEU A 149 -10.42 -4.55 -7.06
N VAL A 150 -10.55 -4.17 -8.33
CA VAL A 150 -9.69 -3.18 -8.98
C VAL A 150 -10.53 -2.26 -9.83
N VAL A 151 -10.29 -0.95 -9.76
CA VAL A 151 -11.02 0.06 -10.54
C VAL A 151 -10.05 1.11 -11.08
N MET A 152 -10.47 1.77 -12.16
CA MET A 152 -9.90 3.06 -12.55
C MET A 152 -10.51 4.16 -11.69
N ASN A 153 -9.73 5.18 -11.35
CA ASN A 153 -10.18 6.30 -10.53
C ASN A 153 -9.43 7.58 -10.87
N GLU A 154 -10.00 8.70 -10.47
CA GLU A 154 -9.39 10.02 -10.54
C GLU A 154 -9.69 10.79 -9.26
N ASP A 155 -8.82 11.74 -8.91
CA ASP A 155 -9.10 12.64 -7.79
C ASP A 155 -10.09 13.73 -8.24
N PRO A 156 -11.33 13.74 -7.73
CA PRO A 156 -12.33 14.72 -8.13
C PRO A 156 -11.98 16.15 -7.70
N ARG A 157 -11.02 16.32 -6.79
CA ARG A 157 -10.52 17.63 -6.34
C ARG A 157 -9.33 18.12 -7.17
N GLY A 158 -8.75 17.28 -8.03
CA GLY A 158 -7.60 17.62 -8.86
C GLY A 158 -6.28 17.83 -8.11
N ASN A 159 -6.20 17.49 -6.82
CA ASN A 159 -4.98 17.62 -6.03
C ASN A 159 -3.93 16.57 -6.37
N ASN A 160 -4.39 15.42 -6.89
CA ASN A 160 -3.54 14.31 -7.28
C ASN A 160 -3.63 14.16 -8.81
N PRO A 161 -2.61 14.60 -9.56
CA PRO A 161 -2.61 14.48 -11.01
C PRO A 161 -2.59 13.02 -11.44
N HIS A 162 -2.90 12.79 -12.71
CA HIS A 162 -2.99 11.51 -13.40
C HIS A 162 -4.20 10.65 -13.00
N PRO A 163 -4.82 10.00 -13.98
CA PRO A 163 -5.72 8.87 -13.73
C PRO A 163 -4.97 7.76 -12.97
N ARG A 164 -5.71 6.93 -12.27
CA ARG A 164 -5.19 5.88 -11.39
C ARG A 164 -5.85 4.54 -11.69
N MET A 165 -5.11 3.46 -11.49
CA MET A 165 -5.66 2.14 -11.22
C MET A 165 -5.45 1.85 -9.73
N THR A 166 -6.45 1.31 -9.03
CA THR A 166 -6.37 1.11 -7.58
C THR A 166 -7.12 -0.14 -7.12
N LEU A 167 -6.60 -0.78 -6.07
CA LEU A 167 -7.36 -1.74 -5.29
C LEU A 167 -8.55 -1.01 -4.64
N THR A 168 -9.69 -1.70 -4.56
CA THR A 168 -10.86 -1.25 -3.80
C THR A 168 -10.74 -1.63 -2.32
N PHE A 169 -11.64 -1.11 -1.47
CA PHE A 169 -11.75 -1.58 -0.08
C PHE A 169 -12.05 -3.07 0.01
N SER A 170 -12.84 -3.62 -0.93
CA SER A 170 -13.13 -5.06 -1.00
C SER A 170 -11.87 -5.91 -1.23
N ALA A 171 -10.94 -5.43 -2.06
CA ALA A 171 -9.66 -6.11 -2.27
C ALA A 171 -8.75 -5.98 -1.04
N ILE A 172 -8.62 -4.77 -0.48
CA ILE A 172 -7.81 -4.49 0.71
C ILE A 172 -8.31 -5.33 1.91
N ALA A 173 -9.62 -5.46 2.08
CA ALA A 173 -10.21 -6.26 3.16
C ALA A 173 -9.88 -7.76 3.07
N ARG A 174 -9.46 -8.24 1.90
CA ARG A 174 -8.99 -9.62 1.69
C ARG A 174 -7.50 -9.77 2.01
N SER A 175 -6.99 -9.06 2.99
CA SER A 175 -5.57 -9.12 3.40
C SER A 175 -5.44 -9.68 4.82
N ARG A 176 -4.37 -10.42 5.07
CA ARG A 176 -4.00 -10.86 6.43
C ARG A 176 -3.49 -9.69 7.24
N LEU A 177 -2.60 -8.91 6.63
CA LEU A 177 -2.00 -7.73 7.24
C LEU A 177 -2.05 -6.55 6.30
N VAL A 178 -2.53 -5.41 6.81
CA VAL A 178 -2.35 -4.11 6.18
C VAL A 178 -1.40 -3.29 7.04
N LEU A 179 -0.29 -2.85 6.46
CA LEU A 179 0.61 -1.87 7.06
C LEU A 179 0.33 -0.51 6.44
N VAL A 180 -0.07 0.47 7.26
CA VAL A 180 -0.27 1.85 6.81
C VAL A 180 0.85 2.70 7.37
N THR A 181 1.59 3.38 6.50
CA THR A 181 2.67 4.28 6.91
C THR A 181 2.27 5.73 6.80
N ALA A 182 2.55 6.51 7.85
CA ALA A 182 2.30 7.95 7.92
C ALA A 182 3.53 8.67 8.50
N SER A 183 4.17 9.53 7.72
CA SER A 183 5.36 10.26 8.16
C SER A 183 5.27 11.75 7.84
N GLY A 184 5.74 12.55 8.80
CA GLY A 184 5.87 13.98 8.69
C GLY A 184 4.59 14.74 9.05
N GLU A 185 4.77 16.02 9.37
CA GLU A 185 3.72 16.95 9.82
C GLU A 185 2.51 17.00 8.86
N GLY A 186 2.75 16.89 7.55
CA GLY A 186 1.68 16.90 6.54
C GLY A 186 0.66 15.77 6.66
N ARG A 187 0.89 14.77 7.51
CA ARG A 187 -0.04 13.65 7.78
C ARG A 187 -0.80 13.80 9.09
N ARG A 188 -0.44 14.80 9.91
CA ARG A 188 -1.03 15.00 11.26
C ARG A 188 -2.55 15.09 11.24
N TRP A 189 -3.10 15.94 10.38
CA TRP A 189 -4.56 16.06 10.27
C TRP A 189 -5.21 14.75 9.85
N ALA A 190 -4.71 14.11 8.80
CA ALA A 190 -5.29 12.90 8.27
C ALA A 190 -5.23 11.73 9.28
N LEU A 191 -4.12 11.58 10.00
CA LEU A 191 -3.98 10.57 11.03
C LEU A 191 -4.93 10.84 12.21
N SER A 192 -5.03 12.10 12.63
CA SER A 192 -6.00 12.51 13.66
C SER A 192 -7.43 12.21 13.24
N ALA A 193 -7.82 12.56 12.02
CA ALA A 193 -9.15 12.25 11.48
C ALA A 193 -9.45 10.74 11.49
N VAL A 194 -8.48 9.91 11.09
CA VAL A 194 -8.61 8.43 11.18
C VAL A 194 -8.78 7.98 12.63
N CYS A 195 -7.98 8.50 13.57
CA CYS A 195 -8.05 8.14 14.99
C CYS A 195 -9.40 8.48 15.62
N HIS A 196 -9.97 9.63 15.26
CA HIS A 196 -11.27 10.08 15.76
C HIS A 196 -12.47 9.48 14.99
N GLY A 197 -12.22 8.67 13.96
CA GLY A 197 -13.29 8.02 13.18
C GLY A 197 -14.04 8.98 12.27
N GLU A 198 -13.40 10.06 11.83
CA GLU A 198 -13.97 10.97 10.84
C GLU A 198 -14.17 10.26 9.48
N ASP A 199 -15.04 10.80 8.63
CA ASP A 199 -15.35 10.24 7.31
C ASP A 199 -14.25 10.56 6.29
N VAL A 200 -13.09 9.91 6.47
CA VAL A 200 -11.99 9.95 5.51
C VAL A 200 -11.76 8.54 4.95
N PRO A 201 -11.32 8.41 3.68
CA PRO A 201 -11.18 7.09 3.04
C PRO A 201 -10.32 6.11 3.85
N ALA A 202 -9.20 6.56 4.40
CA ALA A 202 -8.31 5.71 5.18
C ALA A 202 -8.95 5.14 6.46
N ALA A 203 -9.94 5.81 7.06
CA ALA A 203 -10.70 5.29 8.20
C ALA A 203 -11.55 4.05 7.86
N ARG A 204 -11.79 3.82 6.55
CA ARG A 204 -12.58 2.68 6.04
C ARG A 204 -11.73 1.41 5.81
N ILE A 205 -10.41 1.46 5.98
CA ILE A 205 -9.52 0.29 5.84
C ILE A 205 -9.97 -0.81 6.80
N ARG A 206 -10.09 -2.03 6.26
CA ARG A 206 -10.37 -3.27 7.01
C ARG A 206 -9.47 -4.37 6.49
N ALA A 207 -9.03 -5.25 7.37
CA ALA A 207 -8.28 -6.48 7.10
C ALA A 207 -8.38 -7.38 8.34
N ASP A 208 -7.76 -8.56 8.33
CA ASP A 208 -7.65 -9.36 9.56
C ASP A 208 -6.85 -8.61 10.62
N ARG A 209 -5.74 -8.00 10.22
CA ARG A 209 -4.94 -7.12 11.07
C ARG A 209 -4.58 -5.85 10.30
N VAL A 210 -4.74 -4.70 10.96
CA VAL A 210 -4.31 -3.39 10.45
C VAL A 210 -3.34 -2.79 11.45
N VAL A 211 -2.16 -2.39 10.99
CA VAL A 211 -1.14 -1.71 11.80
C VAL A 211 -0.80 -0.38 11.13
N TRP A 212 -0.89 0.67 11.91
CA TRP A 212 -0.52 2.03 11.53
C TRP A 212 0.84 2.34 12.11
N LEU A 213 1.80 2.64 11.25
CA LEU A 213 3.14 3.05 11.64
C LEU A 213 3.27 4.55 11.40
N ALA A 214 3.43 5.32 12.45
CA ALA A 214 3.55 6.77 12.37
C ALA A 214 4.79 7.28 13.07
N ASP A 215 5.41 8.34 12.53
CA ASP A 215 6.40 9.08 13.28
C ASP A 215 5.76 10.08 14.25
N ARG A 216 6.59 10.67 15.13
CA ARG A 216 6.12 11.64 16.13
C ARG A 216 5.53 12.90 15.52
N GLU A 217 5.98 13.28 14.31
CA GLU A 217 5.46 14.48 13.64
C GLU A 217 4.04 14.24 13.12
N ALA A 218 3.79 13.08 12.51
CA ALA A 218 2.47 12.68 12.06
C ALA A 218 1.50 12.42 13.23
N ALA A 219 2.01 11.90 14.36
CA ALA A 219 1.22 11.57 15.55
C ALA A 219 1.09 12.74 16.55
N ALA A 220 1.66 13.91 16.26
CA ALA A 220 1.64 15.02 17.20
C ALA A 220 0.21 15.52 17.45
N GLY A 221 -0.20 15.50 18.72
CA GLY A 221 -1.53 15.96 19.15
C GLY A 221 -2.61 14.86 19.20
N LEU A 222 -2.22 13.59 19.06
CA LEU A 222 -3.09 12.45 19.31
C LEU A 222 -3.18 12.14 20.80
#